data_a58e986a7bac8f30233aad2b5aad01c3
#
_entry.id   a58e986a7bac8f30233aad2b5aad01c3
#
_cell.length_a   1.000
_cell.length_b   1.000
_cell.length_c   1.000
_cell.angle_alpha   90.00
_cell.angle_beta   90.00
_cell.angle_gamma   90.00
#
_symmetry.space_group_name_H-M   'P 1'
#
loop_
_entity.id
_entity.type
_entity.pdbx_description
1 polymer ?
#
loop_
_entity_poly.entity_id
_entity_poly.type
_entity_poly.pdbx_seq_one_letter_code
_entity_poly.pdbx_strand_id
1 'polypeptide(L)'
;MRDYTTHTSKEQSAKGKETGRGRPQRPHWRFEDLEIWNRAADLAVKFHRLAECLDKRRLYRYAEQLRAAGLSISNNIAEGSGSTHKQEFIQFLNITRRSLFEDASMLLVFERLGLLEAAEVDELLRDCDEASRKITNFSRTL
;
A
#
# COMPACT_ATOMS: atom_id res chain seq x y z
N MET A 1 -30.70 24.11 34.25
CA MET A 1 -30.68 24.84 32.98
C MET A 1 -29.48 25.74 32.95
N ARG A 2 -28.44 25.38 32.24
CA ARG A 2 -27.28 26.25 32.03
C ARG A 2 -27.20 26.52 30.53
N ASP A 3 -27.42 27.80 30.20
CA ASP A 3 -27.34 28.32 28.85
C ASP A 3 -25.89 28.31 28.36
N TYR A 4 -25.63 27.57 27.31
CA TYR A 4 -24.38 27.70 26.57
C TYR A 4 -24.58 28.71 25.46
N THR A 5 -24.20 29.95 25.75
CA THR A 5 -24.09 30.99 24.74
C THR A 5 -22.91 30.70 23.84
N THR A 6 -23.21 30.41 22.56
CA THR A 6 -22.23 30.29 21.49
C THR A 6 -21.62 31.66 21.20
N HIS A 7 -20.34 31.82 21.54
CA HIS A 7 -19.53 32.92 21.04
C HIS A 7 -18.97 32.55 19.68
N THR A 8 -19.57 33.07 18.63
CA THR A 8 -18.98 33.10 17.30
C THR A 8 -17.91 34.19 17.27
N SER A 9 -16.67 33.81 17.52
CA SER A 9 -15.53 34.67 17.22
C SER A 9 -15.27 34.59 15.72
N LYS A 10 -15.54 35.71 15.03
CA LYS A 10 -15.02 35.95 13.68
C LYS A 10 -13.52 36.14 13.80
N GLU A 11 -12.76 35.09 13.57
CA GLU A 11 -11.34 35.23 13.30
C GLU A 11 -11.18 35.69 11.87
N GLN A 12 -10.82 36.97 11.75
CA GLN A 12 -10.30 37.51 10.51
C GLN A 12 -9.00 36.80 10.17
N SER A 13 -9.04 36.08 9.05
CA SER A 13 -7.86 35.50 8.43
C SER A 13 -6.87 36.62 8.09
N ALA A 14 -5.87 36.78 8.91
CA ALA A 14 -4.68 37.54 8.54
C ALA A 14 -3.95 36.69 7.49
N LYS A 15 -3.97 37.12 6.22
CA LYS A 15 -3.07 36.65 5.18
C LYS A 15 -1.66 37.09 5.54
N GLY A 16 -1.02 36.33 6.43
CA GLY A 16 0.40 36.36 6.59
C GLY A 16 1.02 35.81 5.31
N LYS A 17 1.79 36.63 4.59
CA LYS A 17 2.71 36.15 3.58
C LYS A 17 3.65 35.18 4.29
N GLU A 18 3.41 33.89 4.19
CA GLU A 18 4.40 32.88 4.48
C GLU A 18 5.54 33.09 3.48
N THR A 19 6.59 33.75 3.93
CA THR A 19 7.89 33.72 3.29
C THR A 19 8.30 32.25 3.30
N GLY A 20 8.25 31.60 2.12
CA GLY A 20 8.48 30.20 1.95
C GLY A 20 9.84 29.75 2.51
N ARG A 21 9.86 29.37 3.76
CA ARG A 21 10.80 28.35 4.21
C ARG A 21 10.22 27.04 3.68
N GLY A 22 10.71 26.63 2.51
CA GLY A 22 10.35 25.35 1.92
C GLY A 22 10.47 24.26 2.97
N ARG A 23 9.47 23.37 3.02
CA ARG A 23 9.57 22.14 3.81
C ARG A 23 10.98 21.58 3.60
N PRO A 24 11.76 21.30 4.68
CA PRO A 24 13.07 20.69 4.49
C PRO A 24 12.88 19.48 3.60
N GLN A 25 13.65 19.45 2.50
CA GLN A 25 13.54 18.37 1.52
C GLN A 25 13.84 17.06 2.23
N ARG A 26 12.85 16.15 2.29
CA ARG A 26 13.05 14.82 2.82
C ARG A 26 14.04 14.07 1.91
N PRO A 27 14.83 13.15 2.46
CA PRO A 27 15.66 12.29 1.65
C PRO A 27 14.83 11.54 0.59
N HIS A 28 15.38 11.45 -0.61
CA HIS A 28 14.80 10.63 -1.67
C HIS A 28 15.37 9.22 -1.61
N TRP A 29 14.47 8.23 -1.60
CA TRP A 29 14.88 6.83 -1.51
C TRP A 29 14.92 6.19 -2.89
N ARG A 30 15.90 5.33 -3.10
CA ARG A 30 16.15 4.65 -4.37
C ARG A 30 14.92 3.92 -4.92
N PHE A 31 14.14 3.25 -4.06
CA PHE A 31 12.95 2.53 -4.49
C PHE A 31 11.82 3.43 -4.98
N GLU A 32 11.80 4.71 -4.59
CA GLU A 32 10.74 5.66 -5.02
C GLU A 32 10.73 5.87 -6.54
N ASP A 33 11.84 5.64 -7.22
CA ASP A 33 11.96 5.74 -8.69
C ASP A 33 11.53 4.47 -9.43
N LEU A 34 11.31 3.37 -8.70
CA LEU A 34 10.95 2.10 -9.31
C LEU A 34 9.45 2.02 -9.55
N GLU A 35 9.06 1.77 -10.81
CA GLU A 35 7.66 1.55 -11.17
C GLU A 35 7.05 0.39 -10.38
N ILE A 36 7.81 -0.70 -10.20
CA ILE A 36 7.35 -1.87 -9.44
C ILE A 36 7.03 -1.55 -7.98
N TRP A 37 7.81 -0.66 -7.36
CA TRP A 37 7.53 -0.21 -6.00
C TRP A 37 6.26 0.66 -5.93
N ASN A 38 6.10 1.60 -6.85
CA ASN A 38 4.92 2.46 -6.92
C ASN A 38 3.63 1.64 -7.13
N ARG A 39 3.66 0.64 -8.01
CA ARG A 39 2.54 -0.30 -8.18
C ARG A 39 2.25 -1.12 -6.93
N ALA A 40 3.30 -1.57 -6.25
CA ALA A 40 3.16 -2.29 -4.99
C ALA A 40 2.56 -1.42 -3.88
N ALA A 41 2.94 -0.15 -3.82
CA ALA A 41 2.38 0.81 -2.87
C ALA A 41 0.89 1.06 -3.15
N ASP A 42 0.49 1.22 -4.42
CA ASP A 42 -0.91 1.35 -4.81
C ASP A 42 -1.72 0.10 -4.44
N LEU A 43 -1.14 -1.06 -4.64
CA LEU A 43 -1.74 -2.34 -4.26
C LEU A 43 -1.94 -2.42 -2.74
N ALA A 44 -0.96 -2.01 -1.95
CA ALA A 44 -1.06 -1.94 -0.50
C ALA A 44 -2.22 -1.04 -0.04
N VAL A 45 -2.43 0.09 -0.71
CA VAL A 45 -3.57 0.99 -0.44
C VAL A 45 -4.90 0.28 -0.70
N LYS A 46 -5.02 -0.46 -1.80
CA LYS A 46 -6.23 -1.23 -2.12
C LYS A 46 -6.51 -2.33 -1.09
N PHE A 47 -5.49 -3.08 -0.68
CA PHE A 47 -5.60 -4.08 0.38
C PHE A 47 -6.05 -3.45 1.70
N HIS A 48 -5.51 -2.29 2.05
CA HIS A 48 -5.89 -1.56 3.24
C HIS A 48 -7.37 -1.14 3.22
N ARG A 49 -7.89 -0.66 2.09
CA ARG A 49 -9.30 -0.29 1.93
C ARG A 49 -10.23 -1.48 2.11
N LEU A 50 -9.87 -2.64 1.57
CA LEU A 50 -10.64 -3.87 1.81
C LEU A 50 -10.59 -4.28 3.29
N ALA A 51 -9.43 -4.14 3.93
CA ALA A 51 -9.29 -4.42 5.35
C ALA A 51 -10.20 -3.52 6.20
N GLU A 52 -10.35 -2.24 5.88
CA GLU A 52 -11.28 -1.35 6.56
C GLU A 52 -12.74 -1.85 6.47
N CYS A 53 -13.15 -2.40 5.34
CA CYS A 53 -14.48 -3.01 5.20
C CYS A 53 -14.67 -4.21 6.15
N LEU A 54 -13.63 -5.01 6.32
CA LEU A 54 -13.65 -6.14 7.26
C LEU A 54 -13.64 -5.68 8.71
N ASP A 55 -12.92 -4.61 9.05
CA ASP A 55 -12.96 -4.00 10.38
C ASP A 55 -14.36 -3.57 10.78
N LYS A 56 -15.11 -2.97 9.86
CA LYS A 56 -16.52 -2.57 10.10
C LYS A 56 -17.41 -3.76 10.43
N ARG A 57 -17.08 -4.94 9.94
CA ARG A 57 -17.75 -6.21 10.23
C ARG A 57 -17.17 -6.93 11.45
N ARG A 58 -16.21 -6.32 12.15
CA ARG A 58 -15.47 -6.90 13.29
C ARG A 58 -14.67 -8.15 12.94
N LEU A 59 -14.25 -8.28 11.69
CA LEU A 59 -13.42 -9.38 11.19
C LEU A 59 -11.94 -8.96 11.23
N TYR A 60 -11.46 -8.58 12.39
CA TYR A 60 -10.17 -7.91 12.59
C TYR A 60 -8.96 -8.76 12.19
N ARG A 61 -9.00 -10.06 12.43
CA ARG A 61 -7.92 -10.97 12.06
C ARG A 61 -7.71 -11.04 10.55
N TYR A 62 -8.80 -11.14 9.81
CA TYR A 62 -8.76 -11.12 8.34
C TYR A 62 -8.30 -9.75 7.81
N ALA A 63 -8.77 -8.68 8.43
CA ALA A 63 -8.34 -7.32 8.09
C ALA A 63 -6.83 -7.13 8.27
N GLU A 64 -6.26 -7.59 9.38
CA GLU A 64 -4.82 -7.53 9.63
C GLU A 64 -4.01 -8.35 8.63
N GLN A 65 -4.49 -9.52 8.25
CA GLN A 65 -3.85 -10.34 7.22
C GLN A 65 -3.82 -9.63 5.86
N LEU A 66 -4.90 -8.96 5.46
CA LEU A 66 -4.94 -8.16 4.23
C LEU A 66 -3.93 -7.01 4.28
N ARG A 67 -3.86 -6.28 5.38
CA ARG A 67 -2.90 -5.19 5.53
C ARG A 67 -1.46 -5.66 5.44
N ALA A 68 -1.13 -6.72 6.16
CA ALA A 68 0.20 -7.32 6.16
C ALA A 68 0.59 -7.83 4.77
N ALA A 69 -0.33 -8.51 4.09
CA ALA A 69 -0.13 -9.01 2.74
C ALA A 69 0.15 -7.89 1.74
N GLY A 70 -0.65 -6.83 1.76
CA GLY A 70 -0.44 -5.67 0.89
C GLY A 70 0.91 -4.99 1.12
N LEU A 71 1.30 -4.79 2.37
CA LEU A 71 2.56 -4.13 2.73
C LEU A 71 3.79 -4.98 2.39
N SER A 72 3.69 -6.31 2.44
CA SER A 72 4.84 -7.19 2.20
C SER A 72 5.43 -7.02 0.80
N ILE A 73 4.63 -6.68 -0.20
CA ILE A 73 5.06 -6.51 -1.58
C ILE A 73 5.99 -5.31 -1.70
N SER A 74 5.53 -4.13 -1.31
CA SER A 74 6.33 -2.90 -1.36
C SER A 74 7.55 -2.96 -0.45
N ASN A 75 7.41 -3.52 0.74
CA ASN A 75 8.50 -3.64 1.71
C ASN A 75 9.63 -4.53 1.20
N ASN A 76 9.33 -5.66 0.57
CA ASN A 76 10.36 -6.55 0.00
C ASN A 76 11.08 -5.92 -1.18
N ILE A 77 10.37 -5.17 -2.04
CA ILE A 77 11.01 -4.42 -3.13
C ILE A 77 11.94 -3.35 -2.57
N ALA A 78 11.49 -2.58 -1.60
CA ALA A 78 12.29 -1.54 -0.96
C ALA A 78 13.55 -2.12 -0.30
N GLU A 79 13.40 -3.20 0.46
CA GLU A 79 14.51 -3.87 1.12
C GLU A 79 15.52 -4.40 0.12
N GLY A 80 15.08 -5.08 -0.92
CA GLY A 80 15.97 -5.58 -1.97
C GLY A 80 16.70 -4.48 -2.72
N SER A 81 16.03 -3.36 -2.99
CA SER A 81 16.65 -2.20 -3.66
C SER A 81 17.75 -1.55 -2.83
N GLY A 82 17.73 -1.74 -1.52
CA GLY A 82 18.76 -1.24 -0.59
C GLY A 82 20.04 -2.06 -0.61
N SER A 83 20.04 -3.24 -1.23
CA SER A 83 21.24 -4.06 -1.33
C SER A 83 22.27 -3.46 -2.28
N THR A 84 23.56 -3.65 -1.97
CA THR A 84 24.68 -3.32 -2.87
C THR A 84 24.96 -4.43 -3.88
N HIS A 85 24.32 -5.59 -3.75
CA HIS A 85 24.53 -6.78 -4.59
C HIS A 85 23.29 -7.08 -5.42
N LYS A 86 23.45 -7.18 -6.75
CA LYS A 86 22.36 -7.49 -7.68
C LYS A 86 21.68 -8.81 -7.37
N GLN A 87 22.41 -9.84 -7.02
CA GLN A 87 21.89 -11.17 -6.73
C GLN A 87 20.93 -11.15 -5.53
N GLU A 88 21.26 -10.36 -4.51
CA GLU A 88 20.41 -10.18 -3.35
C GLU A 88 19.11 -9.46 -3.71
N PHE A 89 19.19 -8.43 -4.56
CA PHE A 89 17.98 -7.76 -5.07
C PHE A 89 17.10 -8.72 -5.88
N ILE A 90 17.68 -9.52 -6.76
CA ILE A 90 16.94 -10.56 -7.51
C ILE A 90 16.26 -11.55 -6.57
N GLN A 91 16.90 -11.95 -5.49
CA GLN A 91 16.29 -12.82 -4.47
C GLN A 91 15.07 -12.18 -3.80
N PHE A 92 15.16 -10.90 -3.43
CA PHE A 92 14.02 -10.17 -2.87
C PHE A 92 12.87 -10.01 -3.88
N LEU A 93 13.18 -9.80 -5.15
CA LEU A 93 12.17 -9.76 -6.21
C LEU A 93 11.48 -11.11 -6.39
N ASN A 94 12.20 -12.22 -6.26
CA ASN A 94 11.60 -13.54 -6.29
C ASN A 94 10.69 -13.79 -5.07
N ILE A 95 11.11 -13.37 -3.88
CA ILE A 95 10.29 -13.40 -2.67
C ILE A 95 9.00 -12.60 -2.89
N THR A 96 9.13 -11.40 -3.47
CA THR A 96 7.98 -10.54 -3.78
C THR A 96 6.99 -11.22 -4.72
N ARG A 97 7.47 -11.86 -5.78
CA ARG A 97 6.61 -12.63 -6.69
C ARG A 97 5.86 -13.74 -5.96
N ARG A 98 6.55 -14.49 -5.13
CA ARG A 98 5.95 -15.57 -4.33
C ARG A 98 4.90 -15.03 -3.37
N SER A 99 5.15 -13.87 -2.76
CA SER A 99 4.19 -13.18 -1.91
C SER A 99 2.93 -12.77 -2.67
N LEU A 100 3.06 -12.34 -3.93
CA LEU A 100 1.89 -12.03 -4.77
C LEU A 100 1.02 -13.27 -5.05
N PHE A 101 1.62 -14.44 -5.28
CA PHE A 101 0.88 -15.70 -5.41
C PHE A 101 0.13 -16.05 -4.13
N GLU A 102 0.76 -15.86 -2.99
CA GLU A 102 0.15 -16.06 -1.68
C GLU A 102 -1.02 -15.11 -1.45
N ASP A 103 -0.86 -13.84 -1.80
CA ASP A 103 -1.91 -12.82 -1.70
C ASP A 103 -3.10 -13.14 -2.63
N ALA A 104 -2.83 -13.56 -3.85
CA ALA A 104 -3.88 -13.99 -4.79
C ALA A 104 -4.66 -15.20 -4.23
N SER A 105 -3.97 -16.16 -3.66
CA SER A 105 -4.60 -17.30 -2.99
C SER A 105 -5.49 -16.86 -1.83
N MET A 106 -5.00 -15.95 -1.00
CA MET A 106 -5.77 -15.41 0.13
C MET A 106 -7.05 -14.70 -0.34
N LEU A 107 -6.98 -13.87 -1.36
CA LEU A 107 -8.13 -13.18 -1.93
C LEU A 107 -9.20 -14.16 -2.42
N LEU A 108 -8.80 -15.22 -3.12
CA LEU A 108 -9.71 -16.25 -3.61
C LEU A 108 -10.37 -17.03 -2.46
N VAL A 109 -9.62 -17.33 -1.41
CA VAL A 109 -10.18 -18.00 -0.23
C VAL A 109 -11.14 -17.07 0.51
N PHE A 110 -10.79 -15.81 0.67
CA PHE A 110 -11.66 -14.83 1.33
C PHE A 110 -12.97 -14.62 0.57
N GLU A 111 -12.92 -14.65 -0.76
CA GLU A 111 -14.14 -14.65 -1.58
C GLU A 111 -15.02 -15.88 -1.31
N ARG A 112 -14.44 -17.07 -1.28
CA ARG A 112 -15.16 -18.32 -0.97
C ARG A 112 -15.77 -18.33 0.42
N LEU A 113 -15.13 -17.65 1.38
CA LEU A 113 -15.64 -17.47 2.73
C LEU A 113 -16.76 -16.41 2.82
N GLY A 114 -17.05 -15.71 1.73
CA GLY A 114 -18.04 -14.63 1.73
C GLY A 114 -17.56 -13.35 2.41
N LEU A 115 -16.24 -13.18 2.58
CA LEU A 115 -15.66 -12.00 3.23
C LEU A 115 -15.47 -10.84 2.27
N LEU A 116 -15.22 -11.11 1.00
CA LEU A 116 -14.98 -10.13 -0.05
C LEU A 116 -15.92 -10.34 -1.23
N GLU A 117 -16.27 -9.23 -1.90
CA GLU A 117 -17.08 -9.24 -3.11
C GLU A 117 -16.26 -9.66 -4.33
N ALA A 118 -16.87 -10.42 -5.23
CA ALA A 118 -16.20 -10.94 -6.43
C ALA A 118 -15.56 -9.83 -7.29
N ALA A 119 -16.23 -8.71 -7.47
CA ALA A 119 -15.72 -7.58 -8.27
C ALA A 119 -14.44 -6.98 -7.68
N GLU A 120 -14.36 -6.83 -6.36
CA GLU A 120 -13.18 -6.33 -5.65
C GLU A 120 -12.01 -7.32 -5.74
N VAL A 121 -12.31 -8.61 -5.59
CA VAL A 121 -11.31 -9.68 -5.72
C VAL A 121 -10.77 -9.71 -7.14
N ASP A 122 -11.61 -9.66 -8.16
CA ASP A 122 -11.20 -9.68 -9.57
C ASP A 122 -10.28 -8.51 -9.92
N GLU A 123 -10.56 -7.30 -9.41
CA GLU A 123 -9.70 -6.12 -9.60
C GLU A 123 -8.32 -6.37 -9.00
N LEU A 124 -8.25 -6.81 -7.76
CA LEU A 124 -6.98 -7.06 -7.07
C LEU A 124 -6.20 -8.22 -7.68
N LEU A 125 -6.86 -9.26 -8.15
CA LEU A 125 -6.20 -10.37 -8.86
C LEU A 125 -5.54 -9.88 -10.16
N ARG A 126 -6.20 -9.01 -10.91
CA ARG A 126 -5.60 -8.39 -12.10
C ARG A 126 -4.38 -7.54 -11.74
N ASP A 127 -4.47 -6.76 -10.68
CA ASP A 127 -3.36 -5.93 -10.21
C ASP A 127 -2.17 -6.78 -9.73
N CYS A 128 -2.43 -7.87 -9.01
CA CYS A 128 -1.41 -8.81 -8.58
C CYS A 128 -0.71 -9.49 -9.77
N ASP A 129 -1.47 -9.92 -10.77
CA ASP A 129 -0.93 -10.53 -11.98
C ASP A 129 -0.05 -9.55 -12.77
N GLU A 130 -0.52 -8.32 -12.95
CA GLU A 130 0.26 -7.28 -13.62
C GLU A 130 1.54 -6.94 -12.85
N ALA A 131 1.46 -6.78 -11.53
CA ALA A 131 2.63 -6.54 -10.69
C ALA A 131 3.64 -7.69 -10.79
N SER A 132 3.18 -8.94 -10.76
CA SER A 132 4.04 -10.12 -10.90
C SER A 132 4.80 -10.14 -12.22
N ARG A 133 4.12 -9.82 -13.32
CA ARG A 133 4.74 -9.75 -14.65
C ARG A 133 5.77 -8.64 -14.74
N LYS A 134 5.47 -7.47 -14.22
CA LYS A 134 6.39 -6.33 -14.20
C LYS A 134 7.62 -6.57 -13.33
N ILE A 135 7.47 -7.22 -12.20
CA ILE A 135 8.58 -7.64 -11.35
C ILE A 135 9.49 -8.63 -12.08
N THR A 136 8.90 -9.61 -12.77
CA THR A 136 9.67 -10.56 -13.58
C THR A 136 10.48 -9.86 -14.68
N ASN A 137 9.84 -8.95 -15.40
CA ASN A 137 10.50 -8.20 -16.47
C ASN A 137 11.61 -7.29 -15.92
N PHE A 138 11.36 -6.62 -14.82
CA PHE A 138 12.38 -5.80 -14.16
C PHE A 138 13.56 -6.64 -13.67
N SER A 139 13.31 -7.78 -13.06
CA SER A 139 14.35 -8.69 -12.58
C SER A 139 15.29 -9.14 -13.70
N ARG A 140 14.77 -9.33 -14.92
CA ARG A 140 15.58 -9.69 -16.09
C ARG A 140 16.52 -8.57 -16.56
N THR A 141 16.26 -7.32 -16.15
CA THR A 141 17.13 -6.18 -16.49
C THR A 141 18.32 -6.04 -15.55
N LEU A 142 18.33 -6.72 -14.45
CA LEU A 142 19.41 -6.74 -13.49
C LEU A 142 20.46 -7.78 -13.87
#